data_a4c03f65c5c97dcd5a84465484d1ae16
#
_entry.id   a4c03f65c5c97dcd5a84465484d1ae16
#
_cell.length_a   1.000
_cell.length_b   1.000
_cell.length_c   1.000
_cell.angle_alpha   90.00
_cell.angle_beta   90.00
_cell.angle_gamma   90.00
#
_symmetry.space_group_name_H-M   'P 1'
#
loop_
_entity.id
_entity.type
_entity.pdbx_description
1 polymer ?
#
loop_
_entity_poly.entity_id
_entity_poly.type
_entity_poly.pdbx_seq_one_letter_code
_entity_poly.pdbx_strand_id
1 'polypeptide(L)'
;VFEETNRDWNAEKLESDEFLASNGRVMDSMLSEHMCEGWLEGYLLTGRHGFFASYEAFIRIVDSMFSQHAKWLKVTSELPWRQKIASLNYILSSNVWQQDHNGFTHQDPGFLDHVTNKKADVVRMYLPPDTNCLLSCFDHCIRSRNYVNVMVTSKHPRPQWLTMDQAVKHCTQGIGIWDWASNEQGDEPD
;
A
#
# COMPACT_ATOMS: atom_id res chain seq x y z
N VAL A 1 12.93 4.01 -13.41
CA VAL A 1 13.15 2.66 -12.85
C VAL A 1 13.77 1.75 -13.90
N PHE A 2 13.21 1.71 -15.10
CA PHE A 2 13.66 0.79 -16.17
C PHE A 2 15.02 1.15 -16.79
N GLU A 3 15.46 2.38 -16.66
CA GLU A 3 16.76 2.87 -17.12
C GLU A 3 17.92 2.41 -16.23
N GLU A 4 17.63 2.13 -14.96
CA GLU A 4 18.65 1.80 -13.95
C GLU A 4 18.71 0.31 -13.57
N THR A 5 17.74 -0.48 -14.04
CA THR A 5 17.58 -1.87 -13.61
C THR A 5 17.29 -2.77 -14.79
N ASN A 6 18.10 -3.80 -14.97
CA ASN A 6 17.82 -4.81 -15.96
C ASN A 6 16.50 -5.52 -15.68
N ARG A 7 15.68 -5.64 -16.70
CA ARG A 7 14.42 -6.37 -16.65
C ARG A 7 14.65 -7.86 -16.79
N ASP A 8 13.85 -8.64 -16.11
CA ASP A 8 13.74 -10.08 -16.34
C ASP A 8 12.37 -10.38 -16.95
N TRP A 9 12.37 -11.22 -17.95
CA TRP A 9 11.19 -11.55 -18.74
C TRP A 9 10.88 -13.05 -18.63
N ASN A 10 9.63 -13.40 -18.33
CA ASN A 10 9.22 -14.79 -18.22
C ASN A 10 9.03 -15.48 -19.57
N ALA A 11 9.04 -14.74 -20.65
CA ALA A 11 8.94 -15.26 -22.00
C ALA A 11 10.31 -15.66 -22.57
N GLU A 12 10.31 -16.11 -23.79
CA GLU A 12 11.52 -16.46 -24.54
C GLU A 12 12.47 -15.27 -24.64
N LYS A 13 13.72 -15.48 -24.27
CA LYS A 13 14.75 -14.44 -24.33
C LYS A 13 15.25 -14.29 -25.76
N LEU A 14 15.14 -13.07 -26.27
CA LEU A 14 15.67 -12.72 -27.59
C LEU A 14 17.05 -12.08 -27.41
N GLU A 15 18.05 -12.61 -28.08
CA GLU A 15 19.42 -12.08 -28.07
C GLU A 15 19.50 -10.62 -28.56
N SER A 16 18.52 -10.19 -29.33
CA SER A 16 18.43 -8.83 -29.86
C SER A 16 17.85 -7.79 -28.88
N ASP A 17 17.32 -8.19 -27.73
CA ASP A 17 16.76 -7.26 -26.74
C ASP A 17 17.82 -6.84 -25.74
N GLU A 18 18.34 -5.62 -25.90
CA GLU A 18 19.39 -5.05 -25.05
C GLU A 18 18.93 -4.79 -23.60
N PHE A 19 17.62 -4.74 -23.35
CA PHE A 19 17.04 -4.49 -22.02
C PHE A 19 16.72 -5.78 -21.26
N LEU A 20 16.86 -6.93 -21.90
CA LEU A 20 16.53 -8.22 -21.31
C LEU A 20 17.75 -8.86 -20.64
N ALA A 21 17.63 -9.18 -19.38
CA ALA A 21 18.68 -9.87 -18.61
C ALA A 21 18.15 -11.14 -17.94
N SER A 22 19.01 -12.16 -17.84
CA SER A 22 18.66 -13.44 -17.23
C SER A 22 18.51 -13.37 -15.71
N ASN A 23 19.06 -12.34 -15.09
CA ASN A 23 19.08 -12.13 -13.64
C ASN A 23 18.65 -10.72 -13.26
N GLY A 24 17.80 -10.12 -14.08
CA GLY A 24 17.22 -8.81 -13.84
C GLY A 24 16.35 -8.78 -12.58
N ARG A 25 16.12 -7.59 -12.07
CA ARG A 25 15.29 -7.34 -10.90
C ARG A 25 13.90 -6.82 -11.25
N VAL A 26 13.69 -6.46 -12.49
CA VAL A 26 12.42 -5.98 -13.01
C VAL A 26 11.82 -7.05 -13.91
N MET A 27 10.65 -7.52 -13.55
CA MET A 27 9.93 -8.51 -14.33
C MET A 27 8.86 -7.82 -15.16
N ASP A 28 8.99 -7.91 -16.47
CA ASP A 28 7.94 -7.47 -17.38
C ASP A 28 6.85 -8.54 -17.48
N SER A 29 5.62 -8.09 -17.48
CA SER A 29 4.45 -8.97 -17.47
C SER A 29 3.32 -8.37 -18.29
N MET A 30 2.31 -9.17 -18.58
CA MET A 30 1.07 -8.65 -19.14
C MET A 30 0.42 -7.66 -18.15
N LEU A 31 -0.33 -6.72 -18.67
CA LEU A 31 -1.09 -5.76 -17.88
C LEU A 31 -2.25 -6.49 -17.18
N SER A 32 -2.02 -6.85 -15.93
CA SER A 32 -3.01 -7.53 -15.09
C SER A 32 -2.72 -7.28 -13.61
N GLU A 33 -3.56 -6.50 -12.98
CA GLU A 33 -3.50 -6.21 -11.55
C GLU A 33 -3.67 -7.48 -10.71
N HIS A 34 -4.58 -8.37 -11.12
CA HIS A 34 -4.81 -9.64 -10.45
C HIS A 34 -3.56 -10.53 -10.43
N MET A 35 -2.85 -10.59 -11.56
CA MET A 35 -1.63 -11.38 -11.63
C MET A 35 -0.51 -10.77 -10.78
N CYS A 36 -0.34 -9.45 -10.84
CA CYS A 36 0.68 -8.76 -10.04
C CYS A 36 0.40 -8.93 -8.54
N GLU A 37 -0.84 -8.83 -8.10
CA GLU A 37 -1.22 -9.06 -6.71
C GLU A 37 -1.05 -10.53 -6.32
N GLY A 38 -1.45 -11.47 -7.17
CA GLY A 38 -1.25 -12.90 -6.92
C GLY A 38 0.23 -13.28 -6.76
N TRP A 39 1.11 -12.68 -7.54
CA TRP A 39 2.56 -12.85 -7.36
C TRP A 39 3.04 -12.26 -6.02
N LEU A 40 2.55 -11.07 -5.65
CA LEU A 40 2.86 -10.49 -4.36
C LEU A 40 2.39 -11.40 -3.22
N GLU A 41 1.16 -11.87 -3.25
CA GLU A 41 0.63 -12.80 -2.23
C GLU A 41 1.50 -14.06 -2.11
N GLY A 42 1.86 -14.68 -3.24
CA GLY A 42 2.77 -15.82 -3.26
C GLY A 42 4.15 -15.49 -2.66
N TYR A 43 4.67 -14.31 -2.97
CA TYR A 43 5.96 -13.84 -2.45
C TYR A 43 5.93 -13.62 -0.93
N LEU A 44 4.83 -13.08 -0.39
CA LEU A 44 4.63 -12.90 1.06
C LEU A 44 4.61 -14.24 1.80
N LEU A 45 4.03 -15.29 1.18
CA LEU A 45 4.01 -16.64 1.74
C LEU A 45 5.40 -17.26 1.90
N THR A 46 6.38 -16.79 1.14
CA THR A 46 7.78 -17.22 1.29
C THR A 46 8.52 -16.50 2.43
N GLY A 47 7.84 -15.63 3.19
CA GLY A 47 8.42 -14.85 4.27
C GLY A 47 9.09 -13.55 3.83
N ARG A 48 8.97 -13.19 2.56
CA ARG A 48 9.48 -11.94 1.99
C ARG A 48 8.44 -10.82 2.14
N HIS A 49 8.87 -9.59 1.97
CA HIS A 49 8.05 -8.39 2.12
C HIS A 49 7.83 -7.70 0.78
N GLY A 50 6.68 -7.07 0.64
CA GLY A 50 6.36 -6.32 -0.56
C GLY A 50 5.13 -5.44 -0.40
N PHE A 51 4.80 -4.74 -1.46
CA PHE A 51 3.60 -3.91 -1.53
C PHE A 51 3.05 -3.87 -2.96
N PHE A 52 1.76 -3.61 -3.06
CA PHE A 52 1.05 -3.37 -4.31
C PHE A 52 0.72 -1.89 -4.42
N ALA A 53 1.08 -1.26 -5.53
CA ALA A 53 0.81 0.16 -5.75
C ALA A 53 -0.21 0.34 -6.87
N SER A 54 -1.24 1.16 -6.60
CA SER A 54 -2.24 1.53 -7.59
C SER A 54 -2.86 2.88 -7.21
N TYR A 55 -3.65 3.47 -8.09
CA TYR A 55 -4.50 4.60 -7.75
C TYR A 55 -5.74 4.14 -6.99
N GLU A 56 -6.24 4.97 -6.08
CA GLU A 56 -7.46 4.68 -5.32
C GLU A 56 -8.65 4.35 -6.25
N ALA A 57 -8.76 5.04 -7.37
CA ALA A 57 -9.85 4.84 -8.31
C ALA A 57 -9.79 3.55 -9.14
N PHE A 58 -8.64 2.87 -9.16
CA PHE A 58 -8.44 1.64 -9.94
C PHE A 58 -8.22 0.41 -9.08
N ILE A 59 -7.83 0.57 -7.82
CA ILE A 59 -7.49 -0.55 -6.94
C ILE A 59 -8.66 -1.53 -6.75
N ARG A 60 -9.88 -1.07 -6.94
CA ARG A 60 -11.08 -1.89 -6.76
C ARG A 60 -11.14 -3.11 -7.69
N ILE A 61 -10.40 -3.10 -8.78
CA ILE A 61 -10.28 -4.27 -9.65
C ILE A 61 -9.79 -5.52 -8.90
N VAL A 62 -8.99 -5.36 -7.85
CA VAL A 62 -8.47 -6.46 -7.02
C VAL A 62 -9.19 -6.63 -5.69
N ASP A 63 -10.35 -6.01 -5.52
CA ASP A 63 -11.13 -6.01 -4.30
C ASP A 63 -11.50 -7.42 -3.81
N SER A 64 -11.79 -8.33 -4.73
CA SER A 64 -12.07 -9.73 -4.39
C SER A 64 -10.84 -10.45 -3.83
N MET A 65 -9.65 -10.19 -4.33
CA MET A 65 -8.39 -10.75 -3.84
C MET A 65 -8.07 -10.22 -2.44
N PHE A 66 -8.15 -8.90 -2.26
CA PHE A 66 -8.08 -8.26 -0.95
C PHE A 66 -9.01 -8.93 0.07
N SER A 67 -10.29 -9.10 -0.31
CA SER A 67 -11.30 -9.70 0.58
C SER A 67 -10.98 -11.15 0.93
N GLN A 68 -10.50 -11.94 -0.02
CA GLN A 68 -10.09 -13.32 0.23
C GLN A 68 -8.85 -13.40 1.11
N HIS A 69 -7.85 -12.58 0.85
CA HIS A 69 -6.63 -12.50 1.66
C HIS A 69 -6.95 -12.15 3.12
N ALA A 70 -7.81 -11.15 3.35
CA ALA A 70 -8.24 -10.76 4.68
C ALA A 70 -9.00 -11.89 5.43
N LYS A 71 -9.89 -12.61 4.75
CA LYS A 71 -10.60 -13.77 5.34
C LYS A 71 -9.63 -14.87 5.72
N TRP A 72 -8.73 -15.18 4.84
CA TRP A 72 -7.71 -16.20 4.99
C TRP A 72 -6.75 -15.90 6.14
N LEU A 73 -6.28 -14.65 6.27
CA LEU A 73 -5.50 -14.24 7.43
C LEU A 73 -6.27 -14.39 8.74
N LYS A 74 -7.54 -14.00 8.76
CA LYS A 74 -8.40 -14.16 9.95
C LYS A 74 -8.50 -15.61 10.38
N VAL A 75 -8.78 -16.53 9.46
CA VAL A 75 -8.93 -17.95 9.77
C VAL A 75 -7.61 -18.57 10.20
N THR A 76 -6.52 -18.26 9.49
CA THR A 76 -5.21 -18.83 9.78
C THR A 76 -4.59 -18.29 11.06
N SER A 77 -4.97 -17.10 11.52
CA SER A 77 -4.49 -16.54 12.80
C SER A 77 -4.91 -17.34 14.02
N GLU A 78 -5.96 -18.13 13.91
CA GLU A 78 -6.47 -19.01 14.98
C GLU A 78 -5.72 -20.36 15.04
N LEU A 79 -4.87 -20.66 14.08
CA LEU A 79 -4.14 -21.93 13.99
C LEU A 79 -2.80 -21.85 14.72
N PRO A 80 -2.61 -22.56 15.84
CA PRO A 80 -1.43 -22.41 16.72
C PRO A 80 -0.12 -22.84 16.04
N TRP A 81 -0.17 -23.68 15.05
CA TRP A 81 1.00 -24.16 14.30
C TRP A 81 1.38 -23.27 13.10
N ARG A 82 0.52 -22.33 12.74
CA ARG A 82 0.75 -21.46 11.60
C ARG A 82 1.68 -20.32 11.95
N GLN A 83 2.77 -20.19 11.22
CA GLN A 83 3.66 -19.05 11.34
C GLN A 83 3.03 -17.77 10.78
N LYS A 84 3.31 -16.64 11.41
CA LYS A 84 2.90 -15.33 10.91
C LYS A 84 3.63 -15.01 9.63
N ILE A 85 2.90 -14.61 8.60
CA ILE A 85 3.46 -14.15 7.31
C ILE A 85 3.62 -12.64 7.25
N ALA A 86 4.43 -12.16 6.31
CA ALA A 86 4.52 -10.73 6.02
C ALA A 86 3.15 -10.18 5.62
N SER A 87 2.86 -8.95 6.00
CA SER A 87 1.59 -8.30 5.70
C SER A 87 1.47 -7.96 4.20
N LEU A 88 0.25 -8.04 3.69
CA LEU A 88 -0.09 -7.50 2.39
C LEU A 88 -0.27 -5.99 2.51
N ASN A 89 0.53 -5.23 1.76
CA ASN A 89 0.54 -3.79 1.84
C ASN A 89 0.08 -3.17 0.52
N TYR A 90 -0.90 -2.29 0.58
CA TYR A 90 -1.34 -1.47 -0.54
C TYR A 90 -0.87 -0.03 -0.35
N ILE A 91 -0.33 0.55 -1.41
CA ILE A 91 -0.06 1.99 -1.52
C ILE A 91 -0.99 2.55 -2.59
N LEU A 92 -1.96 3.35 -2.17
CA LEU A 92 -2.83 4.07 -3.08
C LEU A 92 -2.13 5.39 -3.44
N SER A 93 -1.39 5.36 -4.54
CA SER A 93 -0.47 6.43 -4.95
C SER A 93 -1.16 7.65 -5.56
N SER A 94 -2.48 7.65 -5.64
CA SER A 94 -3.31 8.81 -5.99
C SER A 94 -4.65 8.68 -5.28
N ASN A 95 -5.02 9.69 -4.50
CA ASN A 95 -6.34 9.74 -3.87
C ASN A 95 -7.40 10.28 -4.85
N VAL A 96 -8.66 9.95 -4.60
CA VAL A 96 -9.80 10.31 -5.46
C VAL A 96 -9.96 11.83 -5.63
N TRP A 97 -9.56 12.62 -4.63
CA TRP A 97 -9.72 14.08 -4.64
C TRP A 97 -8.78 14.80 -5.60
N GLN A 98 -7.66 14.19 -5.95
CA GLN A 98 -6.58 14.85 -6.66
C GLN A 98 -5.95 13.99 -7.74
N GLN A 99 -6.67 13.01 -8.21
CA GLN A 99 -6.19 12.22 -9.34
C GLN A 99 -6.40 12.99 -10.65
N ASP A 100 -5.46 12.86 -11.54
CA ASP A 100 -5.65 13.27 -12.93
C ASP A 100 -6.59 12.29 -13.62
N HIS A 101 -7.33 12.78 -14.59
CA HIS A 101 -8.21 11.94 -15.39
C HIS A 101 -7.42 10.94 -16.24
N ASN A 102 -7.46 9.69 -15.85
CA ASN A 102 -6.97 8.56 -16.62
C ASN A 102 -8.13 7.77 -17.25
N GLY A 103 -9.06 8.47 -17.91
CA GLY A 103 -10.21 7.88 -18.52
C GLY A 103 -11.44 7.84 -17.61
N PHE A 104 -12.46 8.59 -17.95
CA PHE A 104 -13.72 8.70 -17.23
C PHE A 104 -14.42 7.37 -16.98
N THR A 105 -14.24 6.41 -17.86
CA THR A 105 -14.99 5.16 -17.88
C THR A 105 -14.34 4.04 -17.08
N HIS A 106 -13.13 4.26 -16.55
CA HIS A 106 -12.34 3.22 -15.88
C HIS A 106 -12.16 3.46 -14.38
N GLN A 107 -12.66 4.58 -13.87
CA GLN A 107 -12.57 4.92 -12.47
C GLN A 107 -13.73 4.26 -11.70
N ASP A 108 -13.39 3.48 -10.69
CA ASP A 108 -14.36 2.85 -9.80
C ASP A 108 -13.94 3.07 -8.33
N PRO A 109 -14.26 4.25 -7.75
CA PRO A 109 -13.97 4.54 -6.33
C PRO A 109 -14.83 3.66 -5.41
N GLY A 110 -14.42 3.54 -4.14
CA GLY A 110 -15.17 2.79 -3.13
C GLY A 110 -14.39 1.61 -2.52
N PHE A 111 -13.13 1.44 -2.89
CA PHE A 111 -12.28 0.45 -2.24
C PHE A 111 -12.10 0.72 -0.74
N LEU A 112 -11.91 1.99 -0.35
CA LEU A 112 -11.76 2.37 1.05
C LEU A 112 -13.02 2.08 1.87
N ASP A 113 -14.20 2.24 1.31
CA ASP A 113 -15.47 1.87 1.95
C ASP A 113 -15.51 0.37 2.25
N HIS A 114 -15.02 -0.45 1.33
CA HIS A 114 -14.91 -1.89 1.55
C HIS A 114 -13.85 -2.24 2.60
N VAL A 115 -12.71 -1.53 2.61
CA VAL A 115 -11.65 -1.70 3.61
C VAL A 115 -12.18 -1.44 5.02
N THR A 116 -12.96 -0.37 5.22
CA THR A 116 -13.51 0.00 6.54
C THR A 116 -14.51 -1.01 7.09
N ASN A 117 -15.10 -1.86 6.25
CA ASN A 117 -15.99 -2.94 6.68
C ASN A 117 -15.26 -4.17 7.26
N LYS A 118 -13.94 -4.19 7.24
CA LYS A 118 -13.15 -5.30 7.77
C LYS A 118 -12.75 -5.04 9.23
N LYS A 119 -12.46 -6.10 9.96
CA LYS A 119 -12.00 -5.99 11.35
C LYS A 119 -10.58 -5.39 11.41
N ALA A 120 -10.36 -4.47 12.34
CA ALA A 120 -9.07 -3.84 12.59
C ALA A 120 -7.97 -4.83 13.04
N ASP A 121 -8.35 -6.01 13.52
CA ASP A 121 -7.40 -7.09 13.86
C ASP A 121 -6.65 -7.63 12.64
N VAL A 122 -7.23 -7.45 11.45
CA VAL A 122 -6.68 -7.98 10.20
C VAL A 122 -6.37 -6.87 9.20
N VAL A 123 -7.23 -5.87 9.10
CA VAL A 123 -7.11 -4.80 8.08
C VAL A 123 -6.94 -3.45 8.75
N ARG A 124 -5.99 -2.67 8.28
CA ARG A 124 -5.68 -1.33 8.78
C ARG A 124 -5.56 -0.36 7.62
N MET A 125 -6.06 0.86 7.83
CA MET A 125 -5.97 1.96 6.88
C MET A 125 -5.17 3.11 7.50
N TYR A 126 -4.31 3.72 6.71
CA TYR A 126 -3.45 4.82 7.10
C TYR A 126 -3.63 5.99 6.13
N LEU A 127 -3.82 7.18 6.68
CA LEU A 127 -4.01 8.44 5.96
C LEU A 127 -2.89 9.42 6.33
N PRO A 128 -1.64 9.16 5.95
CA PRO A 128 -0.52 10.01 6.33
C PRO A 128 -0.67 11.41 5.71
N PRO A 129 -0.55 12.48 6.52
CA PRO A 129 -0.76 13.85 6.04
C PRO A 129 0.39 14.40 5.22
N ASP A 130 1.60 13.87 5.38
CA ASP A 130 2.81 14.29 4.70
C ASP A 130 3.78 13.12 4.44
N THR A 131 4.89 13.42 3.77
CA THR A 131 5.87 12.41 3.37
C THR A 131 6.57 11.76 4.58
N ASN A 132 6.89 12.50 5.64
CA ASN A 132 7.54 11.94 6.80
C ASN A 132 6.62 10.99 7.56
N CYS A 133 5.34 11.34 7.67
CA CYS A 133 4.32 10.43 8.20
C CYS A 133 4.15 9.20 7.32
N LEU A 134 4.15 9.37 5.99
CA LEU A 134 4.09 8.23 5.07
C LEU A 134 5.28 7.29 5.23
N LEU A 135 6.50 7.80 5.32
CA LEU A 135 7.70 6.99 5.55
C LEU A 135 7.63 6.22 6.87
N SER A 136 7.19 6.88 7.95
CA SER A 136 7.01 6.24 9.25
C SER A 136 5.94 5.13 9.21
N CYS A 137 4.79 5.39 8.59
CA CYS A 137 3.74 4.39 8.41
C CYS A 137 4.20 3.24 7.53
N PHE A 138 4.88 3.53 6.42
CA PHE A 138 5.36 2.51 5.50
C PHE A 138 6.37 1.57 6.15
N ASP A 139 7.34 2.11 6.89
CA ASP A 139 8.30 1.31 7.66
C ASP A 139 7.60 0.37 8.66
N HIS A 140 6.59 0.90 9.37
CA HIS A 140 5.76 0.08 10.26
C HIS A 140 5.00 -1.02 9.49
N CYS A 141 4.36 -0.68 8.38
CA CYS A 141 3.57 -1.62 7.58
C CYS A 141 4.42 -2.73 6.98
N ILE A 142 5.59 -2.40 6.41
CA ILE A 142 6.46 -3.38 5.78
C ILE A 142 7.04 -4.39 6.78
N ARG A 143 7.24 -3.99 8.02
CA ARG A 143 7.69 -4.86 9.11
C ARG A 143 6.57 -5.63 9.80
N SER A 144 5.32 -5.23 9.59
CA SER A 144 4.17 -5.88 10.21
C SER A 144 3.92 -7.28 9.65
N ARG A 145 3.19 -8.10 10.40
CA ARG A 145 2.85 -9.47 10.03
C ARG A 145 1.37 -9.74 10.29
N ASN A 146 0.77 -10.56 9.44
CA ASN A 146 -0.63 -10.98 9.50
C ASN A 146 -1.64 -9.83 9.37
N TYR A 147 -1.27 -8.76 8.68
CA TYR A 147 -2.19 -7.66 8.36
C TYR A 147 -2.35 -7.48 6.86
N VAL A 148 -3.44 -6.85 6.50
CA VAL A 148 -3.56 -6.10 5.25
C VAL A 148 -3.52 -4.62 5.61
N ASN A 149 -2.53 -3.91 5.10
CA ASN A 149 -2.35 -2.49 5.34
C ASN A 149 -2.68 -1.71 4.06
N VAL A 150 -3.49 -0.68 4.19
CA VAL A 150 -3.84 0.22 3.08
C VAL A 150 -3.38 1.62 3.43
N MET A 151 -2.45 2.17 2.64
CA MET A 151 -1.91 3.51 2.81
C MET A 151 -2.38 4.40 1.66
N VAL A 152 -3.07 5.48 2.00
CA VAL A 152 -3.52 6.47 1.01
C VAL A 152 -2.49 7.57 0.92
N THR A 153 -1.96 7.78 -0.27
CA THR A 153 -0.94 8.78 -0.55
C THR A 153 -1.38 9.76 -1.63
N SER A 154 -0.54 10.68 -2.02
CA SER A 154 -0.83 11.64 -3.08
C SER A 154 0.11 11.43 -4.26
N LYS A 155 -0.43 11.58 -5.47
CA LYS A 155 0.35 11.63 -6.71
C LYS A 155 1.17 12.93 -6.83
N HIS A 156 0.62 14.01 -6.32
CA HIS A 156 1.22 15.33 -6.40
C HIS A 156 1.99 15.70 -5.12
N PRO A 157 3.00 16.56 -5.22
CA PRO A 157 3.69 17.10 -4.06
C PRO A 157 2.69 17.73 -3.07
N ARG A 158 2.90 17.46 -1.78
CA ARG A 158 2.12 18.00 -0.67
C ARG A 158 3.01 18.85 0.23
N PRO A 159 2.42 19.78 0.98
CA PRO A 159 3.15 20.45 2.04
C PRO A 159 3.74 19.45 3.04
N GLN A 160 4.95 19.72 3.50
CA GLN A 160 5.60 18.95 4.55
C GLN A 160 5.33 19.63 5.88
N TRP A 161 4.58 18.98 6.75
CA TRP A 161 4.09 19.56 8.01
C TRP A 161 4.98 19.25 9.21
N LEU A 162 5.46 18.01 9.29
CA LEU A 162 6.17 17.50 10.45
C LEU A 162 7.61 17.16 10.10
N THR A 163 8.54 17.42 11.02
CA THR A 163 9.87 16.81 10.97
C THR A 163 9.77 15.31 11.13
N MET A 164 10.82 14.56 10.81
CA MET A 164 10.79 13.10 10.94
C MET A 164 10.53 12.64 12.38
N ASP A 165 11.14 13.30 13.36
CA ASP A 165 10.93 12.97 14.78
C ASP A 165 9.49 13.22 15.24
N GLN A 166 8.91 14.34 14.81
CA GLN A 166 7.50 14.66 15.07
C GLN A 166 6.58 13.66 14.38
N ALA A 167 6.87 13.27 13.14
CA ALA A 167 6.10 12.31 12.38
C ALA A 167 6.12 10.91 13.05
N VAL A 168 7.28 10.45 13.50
CA VAL A 168 7.39 9.18 14.24
C VAL A 168 6.55 9.21 15.51
N LYS A 169 6.63 10.31 16.28
CA LYS A 169 5.80 10.48 17.49
C LYS A 169 4.31 10.47 17.16
N HIS A 170 3.90 11.27 16.16
CA HIS A 170 2.50 11.37 15.70
C HIS A 170 1.96 10.02 15.22
N CYS A 171 2.70 9.32 14.35
CA CYS A 171 2.29 8.02 13.82
C CYS A 171 2.24 6.92 14.90
N THR A 172 3.11 6.99 15.91
CA THR A 172 3.08 6.06 17.05
C THR A 172 1.83 6.25 17.90
N GLN A 173 1.38 7.48 18.06
CA GLN A 173 0.13 7.81 18.77
C GLN A 173 -1.12 7.52 17.92
N GLY A 174 -0.98 7.57 16.60
CA GLY A 174 -2.06 7.35 15.63
C GLY A 174 -2.95 8.55 15.37
N ILE A 175 -3.04 9.49 16.33
CA ILE A 175 -3.78 10.75 16.23
C ILE A 175 -3.07 11.78 17.13
N GLY A 176 -3.18 13.05 16.81
CA GLY A 176 -2.58 14.11 17.60
C GLY A 176 -3.14 15.48 17.26
N ILE A 177 -3.02 16.39 18.21
CA ILE A 177 -3.34 17.81 18.03
C ILE A 177 -2.09 18.51 17.53
N TRP A 178 -2.27 19.39 16.55
CA TRP A 178 -1.22 20.26 16.02
C TRP A 178 -1.49 21.69 16.49
N ASP A 179 -0.83 22.11 17.56
CA ASP A 179 -1.03 23.41 18.19
C ASP A 179 -0.91 24.57 17.21
N TRP A 180 0.03 24.46 16.25
CA TRP A 180 0.26 25.47 15.20
C TRP A 180 -0.89 25.59 14.18
N ALA A 181 -1.71 24.55 14.03
CA ALA A 181 -2.86 24.51 13.14
C ALA A 181 -4.21 24.61 13.88
N SER A 182 -4.17 24.58 15.19
CA SER A 182 -5.36 24.71 16.03
C SER A 182 -5.76 26.17 16.17
N ASN A 183 -7.03 26.46 16.02
CA ASN A 183 -7.63 27.76 16.33
C ASN A 183 -8.08 27.85 17.79
N GLU A 184 -8.16 26.70 18.43
CA GLU A 184 -8.68 26.58 19.78
C GLU A 184 -7.60 26.91 20.81
N GLN A 185 -7.88 27.91 21.66
CA GLN A 185 -6.99 28.34 22.75
C GLN A 185 -7.72 28.21 24.11
N GLY A 186 -8.91 27.64 24.11
CA GLY A 186 -9.73 27.47 25.29
C GLY A 186 -9.61 26.09 25.94
N ASP A 187 -10.23 25.94 27.09
CA ASP A 187 -10.28 24.67 27.83
C ASP A 187 -11.28 23.67 27.24
N GLU A 188 -12.23 24.16 26.44
CA GLU A 188 -13.24 23.34 25.76
C GLU A 188 -13.04 23.46 24.23
N PRO A 189 -12.67 22.40 23.53
CA PRO A 189 -12.53 22.39 22.06
C PRO A 189 -13.93 22.43 21.40
N ASP A 190 -14.01 23.11 20.26
CA ASP A 190 -15.22 23.18 19.42
C ASP A 190 -15.50 21.83 18.71
#